data_71890b78a06d6cbd5e93dece907732d2
#
_entry.id   71890b78a06d6cbd5e93dece907732d2
#
_cell.length_a   1.000
_cell.length_b   1.000
_cell.length_c   1.000
_cell.angle_alpha   90.00
_cell.angle_beta   90.00
_cell.angle_gamma   90.00
#
_symmetry.space_group_name_H-M   'P 1'
#
loop_
_entity.id
_entity.type
_entity.pdbx_description
1 polymer ?
#
loop_
_entity_poly.entity_id
_entity_poly.type
_entity_poly.pdbx_seq_one_letter_code
_entity_poly.pdbx_strand_id
1 'polypeptide(L)'
;AEDYAVSPQDWYGLWFEKLIPLVYMANGNKIYFKNMLVEDSDYEELSQMHSPKKMLQIVGKKSEYGALPLIEKRGLRDCQYRAEVKFEESLKMGNKKNLAVLATGSGKTYLACLASYRLLNYTSTKRILFLVDRNNLARQTESEFSVFDRTEGQQKMGNLYTINRLKKEEDIKGDIVISTIQKLFCVLTGQAINDSDEDAEDEKAKADEEKDSKTVVDLGNDLKLPPDYFQLIIVDECHRSIYGKWKKVLDYFSGATVLGLTATPTPEAYAYFNKNVIEEYTYDDSVVDGVNVPPRVYRIITDITAHGGTIENGAKITETSKRTGKSETIEVGSSVEYGASELDRSVVNKKQIKEVLMAYKKAIYEDLYPSRERKWEYIPKTLIFAKDDNHATEIVDIAKEIFKSEFENEAIPEKFVQKITYSAGDSNALIRDLRTEKDFRIAVTVSLVATGTDVKPLEVVLFMKDVHSDVLYTQMKGRGCRVISDDKLKEVTPNADTKECYYIVDAVGVTESEKHIPKPGPDGQSKKNLSLEHLLERLAHNEVSDENLMLLRDYCSTINRRYEESVLFGRHLDYFITNFGFAPRKLANDINTAFAQGTLAEYISPSHD
;
A
#
# COMPACT_ATOMS: atom_id res chain seq x y z
N ALA A 1 -34.67 27.79 31.92
CA ALA A 1 -33.63 27.47 30.92
C ALA A 1 -32.39 26.89 31.59
N GLU A 2 -31.90 27.50 32.68
CA GLU A 2 -30.70 26.99 33.38
C GLU A 2 -30.94 25.60 33.95
N ASP A 3 -32.11 25.32 34.50
CA ASP A 3 -32.46 23.99 35.02
C ASP A 3 -32.36 22.91 33.93
N TYR A 4 -32.73 23.26 32.70
CA TYR A 4 -32.55 22.36 31.57
C TYR A 4 -31.08 22.19 31.16
N ALA A 5 -30.29 23.25 31.28
CA ALA A 5 -28.87 23.22 30.89
C ALA A 5 -28.01 22.36 31.85
N VAL A 6 -28.45 22.17 33.10
CA VAL A 6 -27.75 21.38 34.13
C VAL A 6 -28.44 20.07 34.45
N SER A 7 -29.63 19.81 33.88
CA SER A 7 -30.39 18.58 34.13
C SER A 7 -29.75 17.38 33.42
N PRO A 8 -29.64 16.22 34.10
CA PRO A 8 -29.02 15.02 33.53
C PRO A 8 -29.94 14.23 32.56
N GLN A 9 -30.95 14.83 31.95
CA GLN A 9 -31.84 14.14 31.04
C GLN A 9 -31.13 13.90 29.69
N ASP A 10 -31.04 12.67 29.28
CA ASP A 10 -30.69 12.16 27.92
C ASP A 10 -29.57 12.89 27.10
N TRP A 11 -28.80 13.77 27.73
CA TRP A 11 -27.72 14.48 27.12
C TRP A 11 -26.42 13.67 27.19
N TYR A 12 -25.86 13.31 26.07
CA TYR A 12 -24.61 12.55 25.99
C TYR A 12 -23.40 13.46 26.25
N GLY A 13 -22.86 13.38 27.48
CA GLY A 13 -21.60 13.95 27.88
C GLY A 13 -21.63 15.36 28.43
N LEU A 14 -20.52 15.73 29.09
CA LEU A 14 -20.27 17.07 29.61
C LEU A 14 -19.56 17.90 28.50
N TRP A 15 -20.04 19.12 28.30
CA TRP A 15 -19.44 20.11 27.44
C TRP A 15 -18.71 21.13 28.32
N PHE A 16 -17.37 21.12 28.29
CA PHE A 16 -16.56 22.03 29.10
C PHE A 16 -16.87 21.96 30.59
N GLU A 17 -16.97 20.77 31.13
CA GLU A 17 -17.36 20.52 32.53
C GLU A 17 -18.80 20.97 32.87
N LYS A 18 -19.55 21.46 31.90
CA LYS A 18 -20.97 21.83 32.01
C LYS A 18 -21.80 20.99 31.04
N LEU A 19 -23.04 20.73 31.35
CA LEU A 19 -23.95 19.99 30.47
C LEU A 19 -24.22 20.78 29.19
N ILE A 20 -24.57 22.06 29.33
CA ILE A 20 -24.72 23.00 28.21
C ILE A 20 -23.99 24.31 28.55
N PRO A 21 -22.96 24.69 27.82
CA PRO A 21 -22.15 25.88 28.15
C PRO A 21 -22.82 27.22 27.81
N LEU A 22 -23.71 27.26 26.80
CA LEU A 22 -24.36 28.48 26.33
C LEU A 22 -25.89 28.34 26.37
N VAL A 23 -26.57 29.24 27.03
CA VAL A 23 -28.03 29.23 27.17
C VAL A 23 -28.63 30.41 26.40
N TYR A 24 -29.62 30.13 25.57
CA TYR A 24 -30.40 31.15 24.87
C TYR A 24 -31.88 31.02 25.25
N MET A 25 -32.52 32.14 25.56
CA MET A 25 -33.94 32.24 25.75
C MET A 25 -34.52 33.24 24.75
N ALA A 26 -35.58 32.88 24.05
CA ALA A 26 -36.25 33.75 23.09
C ALA A 26 -37.76 33.71 23.28
N ASN A 27 -38.43 34.85 23.16
CA ASN A 27 -39.89 34.97 23.25
C ASN A 27 -40.51 35.56 21.95
N GLY A 28 -39.81 35.48 20.85
CA GLY A 28 -40.24 36.02 19.57
C GLY A 28 -39.86 37.50 19.32
N ASN A 29 -39.68 38.29 20.36
CA ASN A 29 -39.31 39.72 20.27
C ASN A 29 -37.92 40.00 20.83
N LYS A 30 -37.47 39.21 21.78
CA LYS A 30 -36.19 39.40 22.46
C LYS A 30 -35.44 38.06 22.56
N ILE A 31 -34.12 38.12 22.51
CA ILE A 31 -33.21 37.00 22.71
C ILE A 31 -32.34 37.35 23.91
N TYR A 32 -32.30 36.48 24.89
CA TYR A 32 -31.40 36.57 26.03
C TYR A 32 -30.37 35.45 25.98
N PHE A 33 -29.14 35.79 26.28
CA PHE A 33 -27.99 34.88 26.26
C PHE A 33 -27.33 34.85 27.64
N LYS A 34 -26.91 33.65 28.07
CA LYS A 34 -26.10 33.46 29.26
C LYS A 34 -24.96 32.47 28.96
N ASN A 35 -23.74 32.86 29.36
CA ASN A 35 -22.57 32.00 29.27
C ASN A 35 -22.36 31.27 30.58
N MET A 36 -22.69 29.97 30.64
CA MET A 36 -22.57 29.14 31.84
C MET A 36 -21.12 28.80 32.24
N LEU A 37 -20.13 29.13 31.36
CA LEU A 37 -18.71 28.97 31.66
C LEU A 37 -18.13 30.11 32.51
N VAL A 38 -18.86 31.21 32.64
CA VAL A 38 -18.48 32.36 33.46
C VAL A 38 -19.31 32.33 34.73
N GLU A 39 -18.64 32.25 35.89
CA GLU A 39 -19.32 32.35 37.21
C GLU A 39 -19.98 33.72 37.30
N ASP A 40 -21.19 33.76 37.87
CA ASP A 40 -22.00 34.97 38.05
C ASP A 40 -22.34 35.76 36.77
N SER A 41 -22.33 35.09 35.60
CA SER A 41 -22.78 35.77 34.37
C SER A 41 -24.28 36.01 34.40
N ASP A 42 -24.70 37.24 34.09
CA ASP A 42 -26.09 37.61 33.91
C ASP A 42 -26.60 37.35 32.50
N TYR A 43 -27.93 37.43 32.33
CA TYR A 43 -28.54 37.37 31.01
C TYR A 43 -28.33 38.66 30.23
N GLU A 44 -27.67 38.55 29.05
CA GLU A 44 -27.46 39.63 28.11
C GLU A 44 -28.55 39.62 27.03
N GLU A 45 -29.18 40.78 26.74
CA GLU A 45 -30.14 40.90 25.65
C GLU A 45 -29.39 41.02 24.31
N LEU A 46 -29.67 40.14 23.35
CA LEU A 46 -29.07 40.13 22.02
C LEU A 46 -30.05 40.64 20.96
N SER A 47 -29.57 41.39 19.99
CA SER A 47 -30.33 41.80 18.79
C SER A 47 -30.56 40.63 17.81
N GLN A 48 -29.65 39.64 17.81
CA GLN A 48 -29.73 38.43 17.01
C GLN A 48 -28.96 37.31 17.69
N MET A 49 -29.32 36.06 17.35
CA MET A 49 -28.64 34.88 17.86
C MET A 49 -27.19 34.82 17.38
N HIS A 50 -26.26 34.42 18.24
CA HIS A 50 -24.88 34.23 17.83
C HIS A 50 -24.78 33.21 16.69
N SER A 51 -23.91 33.46 15.74
CA SER A 51 -23.58 32.46 14.72
C SER A 51 -22.86 31.28 15.33
N PRO A 52 -22.91 30.08 14.76
CA PRO A 52 -22.16 28.91 15.24
C PRO A 52 -20.67 29.21 15.48
N LYS A 53 -20.07 29.98 14.58
CA LYS A 53 -18.66 30.42 14.71
C LYS A 53 -18.46 31.29 15.96
N LYS A 54 -19.37 32.21 16.26
CA LYS A 54 -19.30 33.04 17.45
C LYS A 54 -19.52 32.22 18.71
N MET A 55 -20.45 31.26 18.69
CA MET A 55 -20.68 30.34 19.81
C MET A 55 -19.43 29.54 20.15
N LEU A 56 -18.74 28.99 19.12
CA LEU A 56 -17.47 28.27 19.30
C LEU A 56 -16.36 29.16 19.87
N GLN A 57 -16.28 30.43 19.43
CA GLN A 57 -15.34 31.40 20.01
C GLN A 57 -15.61 31.68 21.48
N ILE A 58 -16.90 31.84 21.88
CA ILE A 58 -17.29 32.10 23.25
C ILE A 58 -16.87 30.94 24.17
N VAL A 59 -17.06 29.70 23.71
CA VAL A 59 -16.66 28.52 24.47
C VAL A 59 -15.18 28.19 24.37
N GLY A 60 -14.40 28.99 23.63
CA GLY A 60 -12.96 28.80 23.49
C GLY A 60 -12.58 27.57 22.68
N LYS A 61 -13.52 26.96 21.95
CA LYS A 61 -13.25 25.84 21.06
C LYS A 61 -12.94 26.27 19.65
N LYS A 62 -12.02 25.56 19.03
CA LYS A 62 -11.92 25.57 17.58
C LYS A 62 -13.20 25.02 16.96
N SER A 63 -13.47 25.43 15.73
CA SER A 63 -14.60 24.95 14.95
C SER A 63 -14.60 23.42 14.88
N GLU A 64 -15.75 22.81 15.09
CA GLU A 64 -15.98 21.41 14.70
C GLU A 64 -16.06 21.29 13.16
N TYR A 65 -16.19 20.09 12.66
CA TYR A 65 -16.04 19.75 11.22
C TYR A 65 -16.82 20.65 10.23
N GLY A 66 -17.93 21.28 10.67
CA GLY A 66 -18.77 22.15 9.82
C GLY A 66 -18.11 23.44 9.35
N ALA A 67 -17.04 23.89 9.99
CA ALA A 67 -16.33 25.12 9.63
C ALA A 67 -14.89 24.88 9.14
N LEU A 68 -14.58 23.65 8.71
CA LEU A 68 -13.32 23.35 8.05
C LEU A 68 -13.19 24.20 6.77
N PRO A 69 -12.03 24.83 6.51
CA PRO A 69 -11.79 25.57 5.27
C PRO A 69 -11.89 24.66 4.06
N LEU A 70 -12.24 25.22 2.91
CA LEU A 70 -12.23 24.46 1.65
C LEU A 70 -10.84 23.88 1.38
N ILE A 71 -10.83 22.65 0.84
CA ILE A 71 -9.59 21.98 0.48
C ILE A 71 -9.11 22.50 -0.86
N GLU A 72 -7.91 23.03 -0.92
CA GLU A 72 -7.28 23.37 -2.18
C GLU A 72 -6.77 22.12 -2.89
N LYS A 73 -7.19 21.89 -4.13
CA LYS A 73 -6.77 20.73 -4.92
C LYS A 73 -5.29 20.81 -5.33
N ARG A 74 -4.72 22.02 -5.48
CA ARG A 74 -3.36 22.24 -5.96
C ARG A 74 -2.34 21.39 -5.16
N GLY A 75 -1.54 20.56 -5.87
CA GLY A 75 -0.53 19.68 -5.27
C GLY A 75 -1.07 18.39 -4.68
N LEU A 76 -2.38 18.11 -4.78
CA LEU A 76 -2.99 16.83 -4.45
C LEU A 76 -3.27 16.04 -5.71
N ARG A 77 -3.08 14.73 -5.63
CA ARG A 77 -3.64 13.81 -6.62
C ARG A 77 -5.16 13.79 -6.52
N ASP A 78 -5.84 13.51 -7.61
CA ASP A 78 -7.31 13.49 -7.65
C ASP A 78 -7.91 12.56 -6.60
N CYS A 79 -7.35 11.36 -6.43
CA CYS A 79 -7.78 10.40 -5.41
C CYS A 79 -7.59 10.92 -3.98
N GLN A 80 -6.49 11.63 -3.70
CA GLN A 80 -6.24 12.22 -2.38
C GLN A 80 -7.22 13.36 -2.08
N TYR A 81 -7.47 14.21 -3.07
CA TYR A 81 -8.44 15.29 -2.94
C TYR A 81 -9.85 14.76 -2.68
N ARG A 82 -10.32 13.78 -3.49
CA ARG A 82 -11.62 13.18 -3.30
C ARG A 82 -11.75 12.47 -1.94
N ALA A 83 -10.71 11.72 -1.54
CA ALA A 83 -10.67 11.03 -0.26
C ALA A 83 -10.80 12.00 0.92
N GLU A 84 -10.05 13.11 0.91
CA GLU A 84 -10.09 14.11 1.99
C GLU A 84 -11.44 14.82 2.04
N VAL A 85 -11.98 15.24 0.88
CA VAL A 85 -13.32 15.87 0.81
C VAL A 85 -14.38 14.95 1.41
N LYS A 86 -14.44 13.70 0.94
CA LYS A 86 -15.41 12.72 1.44
C LYS A 86 -15.18 12.33 2.90
N PHE A 87 -13.93 12.33 3.37
CA PHE A 87 -13.63 12.12 4.78
C PHE A 87 -14.23 13.22 5.64
N GLU A 88 -13.99 14.48 5.29
CA GLU A 88 -14.57 15.62 6.02
C GLU A 88 -16.10 15.66 5.94
N GLU A 89 -16.69 15.29 4.81
CA GLU A 89 -18.15 15.15 4.68
C GLU A 89 -18.67 14.04 5.59
N SER A 90 -17.98 12.91 5.66
CA SER A 90 -18.32 11.79 6.53
C SER A 90 -18.24 12.18 8.02
N LEU A 91 -17.24 12.98 8.39
CA LEU A 91 -17.13 13.55 9.75
C LEU A 91 -18.30 14.49 10.07
N LYS A 92 -18.72 15.32 9.13
CA LYS A 92 -19.89 16.21 9.27
C LYS A 92 -21.18 15.42 9.48
N MET A 93 -21.29 14.23 8.89
CA MET A 93 -22.41 13.31 9.08
C MET A 93 -22.31 12.52 10.39
N GLY A 94 -21.25 12.68 11.18
CA GLY A 94 -21.04 12.00 12.45
C GLY A 94 -20.53 10.56 12.33
N ASN A 95 -20.07 10.13 11.16
CA ASN A 95 -19.53 8.79 10.97
C ASN A 95 -18.20 8.62 11.70
N LYS A 96 -18.13 7.63 12.57
CA LYS A 96 -16.94 7.31 13.36
C LYS A 96 -15.96 6.38 12.67
N LYS A 97 -16.41 5.62 11.67
CA LYS A 97 -15.59 4.65 10.95
C LYS A 97 -15.56 4.99 9.45
N ASN A 98 -14.37 5.18 8.90
CA ASN A 98 -14.17 5.64 7.54
C ASN A 98 -13.08 4.79 6.88
N LEU A 99 -13.32 4.28 5.68
CA LEU A 99 -12.38 3.44 4.93
C LEU A 99 -11.97 4.13 3.64
N ALA A 100 -10.67 4.33 3.45
CA ALA A 100 -10.09 4.72 2.17
C ALA A 100 -9.36 3.52 1.54
N VAL A 101 -9.89 3.02 0.45
CA VAL A 101 -9.26 1.99 -0.38
C VAL A 101 -8.42 2.70 -1.44
N LEU A 102 -7.11 2.66 -1.28
CA LEU A 102 -6.19 3.42 -2.12
C LEU A 102 -5.05 2.53 -2.58
N ALA A 103 -4.87 2.41 -3.88
CA ALA A 103 -3.79 1.64 -4.50
C ALA A 103 -2.42 1.94 -3.88
N THR A 104 -1.53 0.97 -3.91
CA THR A 104 -0.14 1.16 -3.49
C THR A 104 0.48 2.29 -4.33
N GLY A 105 1.17 3.24 -3.68
CA GLY A 105 1.78 4.39 -4.38
C GLY A 105 0.89 5.61 -4.55
N SER A 106 -0.41 5.54 -4.23
CA SER A 106 -1.32 6.68 -4.30
C SER A 106 -1.01 7.81 -3.32
N GLY A 107 -0.15 7.56 -2.31
CA GLY A 107 0.22 8.53 -1.27
C GLY A 107 -0.71 8.49 -0.05
N LYS A 108 -1.05 7.28 0.44
CA LYS A 108 -1.84 7.06 1.67
C LYS A 108 -1.31 7.86 2.86
N THR A 109 0.01 7.81 3.10
CA THR A 109 0.64 8.55 4.21
C THR A 109 0.48 10.06 4.05
N TYR A 110 0.58 10.57 2.82
CA TYR A 110 0.37 12.00 2.56
C TYR A 110 -1.07 12.44 2.87
N LEU A 111 -2.07 11.62 2.50
CA LEU A 111 -3.47 11.84 2.88
C LEU A 111 -3.64 11.85 4.41
N ALA A 112 -2.99 10.91 5.11
CA ALA A 112 -3.01 10.86 6.57
C ALA A 112 -2.40 12.12 7.22
N CYS A 113 -1.28 12.63 6.67
CA CYS A 113 -0.69 13.88 7.11
C CYS A 113 -1.65 15.06 6.91
N LEU A 114 -2.31 15.13 5.75
CA LEU A 114 -3.28 16.19 5.43
C LEU A 114 -4.46 16.16 6.40
N ALA A 115 -5.11 15.00 6.55
CA ALA A 115 -6.23 14.82 7.47
C ALA A 115 -5.85 15.17 8.91
N SER A 116 -4.67 14.71 9.36
CA SER A 116 -4.16 15.03 10.70
C SER A 116 -3.93 16.52 10.90
N TYR A 117 -3.25 17.18 9.97
CA TYR A 117 -3.02 18.62 10.03
C TYR A 117 -4.33 19.40 10.09
N ARG A 118 -5.26 19.08 9.19
CA ARG A 118 -6.53 19.80 9.11
C ARG A 118 -7.35 19.67 10.39
N LEU A 119 -7.43 18.47 10.96
CA LEU A 119 -8.15 18.28 12.21
C LEU A 119 -7.44 18.96 13.39
N LEU A 120 -6.13 18.85 13.54
CA LEU A 120 -5.39 19.54 14.60
C LEU A 120 -5.47 21.07 14.50
N ASN A 121 -5.42 21.60 13.25
CA ASN A 121 -5.38 23.05 13.05
C ASN A 121 -6.75 23.72 13.15
N TYR A 122 -7.80 23.07 12.62
CA TYR A 122 -9.10 23.72 12.44
C TYR A 122 -10.21 23.21 13.36
N THR A 123 -9.96 22.14 14.12
CA THR A 123 -10.96 21.55 15.01
C THR A 123 -10.50 21.49 16.48
N SER A 124 -11.30 20.90 17.35
CA SER A 124 -10.93 20.65 18.74
C SER A 124 -10.02 19.42 18.93
N THR A 125 -9.63 18.74 17.87
CA THR A 125 -8.73 17.58 17.92
C THR A 125 -7.40 17.95 18.55
N LYS A 126 -6.95 17.17 19.54
CA LYS A 126 -5.69 17.39 20.27
C LYS A 126 -4.69 16.26 20.09
N ARG A 127 -5.18 15.03 19.94
CA ARG A 127 -4.33 13.84 19.86
C ARG A 127 -4.79 12.92 18.77
N ILE A 128 -3.83 12.55 17.93
CA ILE A 128 -4.01 11.63 16.82
C ILE A 128 -3.09 10.44 17.01
N LEU A 129 -3.61 9.25 16.79
CA LEU A 129 -2.85 8.02 16.74
C LEU A 129 -2.73 7.56 15.28
N PHE A 130 -1.51 7.29 14.83
CA PHE A 130 -1.25 6.63 13.57
C PHE A 130 -0.70 5.23 13.83
N LEU A 131 -1.46 4.21 13.46
CA LEU A 131 -1.06 2.82 13.60
C LEU A 131 -0.44 2.31 12.31
N VAL A 132 0.77 1.79 12.42
CA VAL A 132 1.51 1.12 11.35
C VAL A 132 1.56 -0.39 11.59
N ASP A 133 1.69 -1.14 10.50
CA ASP A 133 1.81 -2.60 10.55
C ASP A 133 3.15 -3.06 11.18
N ARG A 134 4.25 -2.31 10.93
CA ARG A 134 5.60 -2.67 11.38
C ARG A 134 6.41 -1.49 11.87
N ASN A 135 7.38 -1.78 12.72
CA ASN A 135 8.20 -0.76 13.38
C ASN A 135 9.11 0.02 12.42
N ASN A 136 9.63 -0.61 11.36
CA ASN A 136 10.42 0.07 10.34
C ASN A 136 9.59 1.14 9.59
N LEU A 137 8.29 0.88 9.38
CA LEU A 137 7.37 1.86 8.79
C LEU A 137 7.10 3.04 9.71
N ALA A 138 7.11 2.83 11.03
CA ALA A 138 6.91 3.91 11.99
C ALA A 138 7.98 5.01 11.86
N ARG A 139 9.24 4.63 11.59
CA ARG A 139 10.33 5.61 11.38
C ARG A 139 10.15 6.42 10.09
N GLN A 140 9.75 5.75 9.01
CA GLN A 140 9.46 6.42 7.74
C GLN A 140 8.27 7.37 7.89
N THR A 141 7.19 6.91 8.52
CA THR A 141 5.98 7.70 8.79
C THR A 141 6.29 8.93 9.65
N GLU A 142 7.09 8.78 10.72
CA GLU A 142 7.54 9.88 11.57
C GLU A 142 8.26 10.96 10.74
N SER A 143 9.13 10.54 9.82
CA SER A 143 9.83 11.47 8.91
C SER A 143 8.86 12.16 7.95
N GLU A 144 7.93 11.41 7.34
CA GLU A 144 6.95 11.96 6.39
C GLU A 144 6.02 12.98 7.06
N PHE A 145 5.52 12.69 8.26
CA PHE A 145 4.74 13.64 9.05
C PHE A 145 5.55 14.89 9.42
N SER A 146 6.82 14.71 9.83
CA SER A 146 7.67 15.83 10.27
C SER A 146 8.00 16.81 9.14
N VAL A 147 8.17 16.32 7.91
CA VAL A 147 8.51 17.16 6.74
C VAL A 147 7.29 17.64 5.96
N PHE A 148 6.09 17.18 6.31
CA PHE A 148 4.86 17.63 5.64
C PHE A 148 4.70 19.15 5.79
N ASP A 149 4.57 19.87 4.67
CA ASP A 149 4.62 21.35 4.61
C ASP A 149 3.36 21.99 4.02
N ARG A 150 2.32 21.19 3.72
CA ARG A 150 1.03 21.71 3.27
C ARG A 150 0.21 22.25 4.44
N THR A 151 0.79 23.20 5.13
CA THR A 151 0.26 23.88 6.30
C THR A 151 0.05 25.37 6.01
N GLU A 152 -0.69 26.05 6.85
CA GLU A 152 -0.74 27.51 6.78
C GLU A 152 0.66 28.11 6.96
N GLY A 153 1.06 28.98 6.04
CA GLY A 153 2.40 29.58 6.02
C GLY A 153 3.51 28.63 5.55
N GLN A 154 3.17 27.46 5.00
CA GLN A 154 4.11 26.47 4.46
C GLN A 154 5.19 26.02 5.45
N GLN A 155 4.86 25.98 6.73
CA GLN A 155 5.74 25.46 7.77
C GLN A 155 5.69 23.94 7.80
N LYS A 156 6.81 23.31 8.15
CA LYS A 156 6.84 21.85 8.37
C LYS A 156 5.96 21.49 9.56
N MET A 157 5.18 20.42 9.44
CA MET A 157 4.27 19.96 10.48
C MET A 157 5.00 19.62 11.78
N GLY A 158 6.24 19.10 11.72
CA GLY A 158 7.08 18.86 12.89
C GLY A 158 7.52 20.11 13.65
N ASN A 159 7.37 21.31 13.06
CA ASN A 159 7.61 22.59 13.74
C ASN A 159 6.35 23.11 14.47
N LEU A 160 5.17 22.60 14.09
CA LEU A 160 3.87 23.03 14.62
C LEU A 160 3.35 22.10 15.71
N TYR A 161 3.63 20.79 15.59
CA TYR A 161 3.08 19.75 16.45
C TYR A 161 4.16 18.78 16.92
N THR A 162 3.97 18.22 18.10
CA THR A 162 4.83 17.16 18.65
C THR A 162 4.48 15.83 18.02
N ILE A 163 5.38 15.31 17.19
CA ILE A 163 5.24 14.03 16.50
C ILE A 163 6.16 13.03 17.17
N ASN A 164 5.59 12.02 17.83
CA ASN A 164 6.34 11.04 18.59
C ASN A 164 6.13 9.64 18.01
N ARG A 165 7.23 8.91 17.85
CA ARG A 165 7.17 7.47 17.68
C ARG A 165 7.21 6.80 19.05
N LEU A 166 6.22 5.95 19.34
CA LEU A 166 6.09 5.28 20.63
C LEU A 166 7.24 4.28 20.86
N LYS A 167 8.19 4.66 21.71
CA LYS A 167 9.31 3.83 22.17
C LYS A 167 9.26 3.60 23.68
N LYS A 168 8.68 4.53 24.40
CA LYS A 168 8.50 4.52 25.86
C LYS A 168 7.15 5.16 26.19
N GLU A 169 6.68 4.93 27.41
CA GLU A 169 5.34 5.36 27.84
C GLU A 169 5.12 6.87 27.69
N GLU A 170 6.15 7.70 27.93
CA GLU A 170 6.02 9.15 27.82
C GLU A 170 5.74 9.65 26.40
N ASP A 171 6.15 8.90 25.38
CA ASP A 171 5.95 9.28 23.98
C ASP A 171 4.48 9.36 23.58
N ILE A 172 3.59 8.73 24.37
CA ILE A 172 2.14 8.76 24.15
C ILE A 172 1.53 10.17 24.27
N LYS A 173 2.25 11.13 24.86
CA LYS A 173 1.78 12.50 25.11
C LYS A 173 1.90 13.43 23.90
N GLY A 174 2.45 12.98 22.78
CA GLY A 174 2.55 13.77 21.55
C GLY A 174 1.18 14.16 20.97
N ASP A 175 1.15 15.21 20.17
CA ASP A 175 -0.03 15.60 19.39
C ASP A 175 -0.35 14.54 18.34
N ILE A 176 0.69 13.96 17.75
CA ILE A 176 0.61 12.81 16.84
C ILE A 176 1.50 11.71 17.38
N VAL A 177 0.92 10.55 17.64
CA VAL A 177 1.62 9.36 18.12
C VAL A 177 1.63 8.32 17.01
N ILE A 178 2.82 7.86 16.62
CA ILE A 178 3.01 6.81 15.63
C ILE A 178 3.42 5.54 16.36
N SER A 179 2.68 4.47 16.18
CA SER A 179 2.88 3.22 16.92
C SER A 179 2.51 2.00 16.10
N THR A 180 3.02 0.85 16.48
CA THR A 180 2.40 -0.43 16.16
C THR A 180 1.29 -0.72 17.18
N ILE A 181 0.33 -1.57 16.80
CA ILE A 181 -0.78 -1.90 17.69
C ILE A 181 -0.32 -2.70 18.92
N GLN A 182 0.77 -3.46 18.78
CA GLN A 182 1.41 -4.19 19.87
C GLN A 182 1.95 -3.25 20.95
N LYS A 183 2.70 -2.21 20.55
CA LYS A 183 3.23 -1.21 21.50
C LYS A 183 2.13 -0.42 22.17
N LEU A 184 1.11 -0.04 21.43
CA LEU A 184 -0.08 0.59 22.00
C LEU A 184 -0.73 -0.30 23.06
N PHE A 185 -0.88 -1.59 22.79
CA PHE A 185 -1.41 -2.57 23.74
C PHE A 185 -0.55 -2.63 25.03
N CYS A 186 0.78 -2.67 24.91
CA CYS A 186 1.67 -2.64 26.07
C CYS A 186 1.47 -1.39 26.94
N VAL A 187 1.39 -0.20 26.32
CA VAL A 187 1.12 1.04 27.06
C VAL A 187 -0.27 1.01 27.70
N LEU A 188 -1.28 0.57 26.97
CA LEU A 188 -2.65 0.51 27.46
C LEU A 188 -2.80 -0.40 28.68
N THR A 189 -2.11 -1.54 28.70
CA THR A 189 -2.15 -2.54 29.78
C THR A 189 -1.06 -2.35 30.85
N GLY A 190 -0.19 -1.35 30.69
CA GLY A 190 0.94 -1.11 31.61
C GLY A 190 2.06 -2.15 31.53
N GLN A 191 2.16 -2.87 30.40
CA GLN A 191 3.27 -3.79 30.13
C GLN A 191 4.49 -3.04 29.62
N ALA A 192 5.70 -3.58 29.87
CA ALA A 192 6.94 -2.98 29.36
C ALA A 192 6.98 -3.08 27.82
N ILE A 193 7.43 -2.00 27.17
CA ILE A 193 7.69 -1.98 25.75
C ILE A 193 9.07 -2.59 25.51
N ASN A 194 9.14 -3.71 24.79
CA ASN A 194 10.39 -4.31 24.34
C ASN A 194 10.69 -3.87 22.90
N ASP A 195 11.76 -3.10 22.72
CA ASP A 195 12.21 -2.61 21.40
C ASP A 195 12.99 -3.66 20.60
N SER A 196 13.49 -4.73 21.27
CA SER A 196 14.40 -5.73 20.70
C SER A 196 13.73 -6.94 20.06
N ASP A 197 12.45 -7.20 20.33
CA ASP A 197 11.77 -8.43 19.92
C ASP A 197 10.85 -8.27 18.71
N GLU A 198 10.64 -7.04 18.23
CA GLU A 198 9.63 -6.75 17.20
C GLU A 198 9.96 -7.31 15.82
N ASP A 199 11.24 -7.35 15.45
CA ASP A 199 11.65 -7.89 14.15
C ASP A 199 11.60 -9.44 14.10
N ALA A 200 11.76 -10.10 15.27
CA ALA A 200 11.67 -11.56 15.41
C ALA A 200 10.22 -12.04 15.65
N GLU A 201 9.38 -11.23 16.28
CA GLU A 201 7.95 -11.54 16.47
C GLU A 201 7.16 -11.50 15.17
N ASP A 202 7.58 -10.71 14.18
CA ASP A 202 6.93 -10.64 12.86
C ASP A 202 6.99 -11.98 12.09
N GLU A 203 8.00 -12.82 12.29
CA GLU A 203 8.03 -14.17 11.72
C GLU A 203 7.20 -15.18 12.53
N LYS A 204 7.16 -15.02 13.86
CA LYS A 204 6.33 -15.84 14.73
C LYS A 204 4.85 -15.46 14.63
N ALA A 205 4.53 -14.16 14.46
CA ALA A 205 3.16 -13.69 14.29
C ALA A 205 2.48 -14.30 13.04
N LYS A 206 3.23 -14.57 11.97
CA LYS A 206 2.68 -15.24 10.77
C LYS A 206 2.30 -16.71 11.02
N ALA A 207 3.02 -17.40 11.89
CA ALA A 207 2.68 -18.76 12.30
C ALA A 207 1.52 -18.76 13.32
N ASP A 208 1.33 -17.65 14.03
CA ASP A 208 0.31 -17.49 15.06
C ASP A 208 -0.95 -16.78 14.55
N GLU A 209 -0.93 -16.05 13.44
CA GLU A 209 -2.13 -15.44 12.82
C GLU A 209 -3.20 -16.50 12.47
N GLU A 210 -2.82 -17.70 12.07
CA GLU A 210 -3.75 -18.84 11.92
C GLU A 210 -4.23 -19.42 13.25
N LYS A 211 -3.47 -19.23 14.35
CA LYS A 211 -3.84 -19.72 15.70
C LYS A 211 -4.53 -18.67 16.55
N ASP A 212 -4.21 -17.38 16.39
CA ASP A 212 -4.63 -16.26 17.25
C ASP A 212 -6.09 -15.79 16.98
N SER A 213 -6.73 -16.27 15.90
CA SER A 213 -8.16 -15.98 15.66
C SER A 213 -9.09 -16.47 16.78
N LYS A 214 -8.58 -17.29 17.72
CA LYS A 214 -9.34 -17.88 18.84
C LYS A 214 -8.91 -17.37 20.23
N THR A 215 -7.84 -16.58 20.35
CA THR A 215 -7.39 -16.11 21.66
C THR A 215 -8.17 -14.87 22.07
N VAL A 216 -9.09 -15.04 23.00
CA VAL A 216 -9.81 -13.89 23.61
C VAL A 216 -8.84 -13.18 24.56
N VAL A 217 -8.30 -12.03 24.17
CA VAL A 217 -7.54 -11.17 25.07
C VAL A 217 -8.53 -10.37 25.92
N ASP A 218 -8.45 -10.52 27.21
CA ASP A 218 -9.09 -9.63 28.16
C ASP A 218 -8.19 -8.40 28.35
N LEU A 219 -8.70 -7.20 28.06
CA LEU A 219 -7.96 -5.96 28.24
C LEU A 219 -7.74 -5.63 29.74
N GLY A 220 -8.45 -6.33 30.65
CA GLY A 220 -8.43 -6.02 32.09
C GLY A 220 -9.23 -4.76 32.44
N ASN A 221 -9.32 -4.46 33.74
CA ASN A 221 -10.11 -3.32 34.22
C ASN A 221 -9.26 -2.07 34.51
N ASP A 222 -7.92 -2.18 34.60
CA ASP A 222 -7.02 -1.09 34.98
C ASP A 222 -6.22 -0.58 33.77
N LEU A 223 -6.93 -0.02 32.79
CA LEU A 223 -6.28 0.53 31.59
C LEU A 223 -5.70 1.92 31.87
N LYS A 224 -4.48 2.17 31.36
CA LYS A 224 -3.71 3.39 31.60
C LYS A 224 -4.21 4.63 30.87
N LEU A 225 -4.93 4.45 29.77
CA LEU A 225 -5.43 5.53 28.93
C LEU A 225 -6.96 5.52 28.95
N PRO A 226 -7.63 6.68 28.99
CA PRO A 226 -9.09 6.72 28.88
C PRO A 226 -9.55 6.44 27.44
N PRO A 227 -10.82 5.99 27.25
CA PRO A 227 -11.35 5.65 25.92
C PRO A 227 -11.41 6.82 24.93
N ASP A 228 -11.39 8.05 25.38
CA ASP A 228 -11.42 9.29 24.60
C ASP A 228 -10.05 9.96 24.46
N TYR A 229 -8.97 9.24 24.81
CA TYR A 229 -7.61 9.77 24.77
C TYR A 229 -7.21 10.28 23.38
N PHE A 230 -7.56 9.55 22.33
CA PHE A 230 -7.38 9.96 20.94
C PHE A 230 -8.70 10.40 20.33
N GLN A 231 -8.68 11.45 19.52
CA GLN A 231 -9.85 11.91 18.76
C GLN A 231 -9.88 11.36 17.33
N LEU A 232 -8.70 11.06 16.77
CA LEU A 232 -8.55 10.39 15.47
C LEU A 232 -7.57 9.23 15.62
N ILE A 233 -7.93 8.08 15.09
CA ILE A 233 -7.04 6.92 14.91
C ILE A 233 -6.96 6.60 13.43
N ILE A 234 -5.78 6.73 12.85
CA ILE A 234 -5.52 6.34 11.47
C ILE A 234 -4.84 4.98 11.49
N VAL A 235 -5.33 4.04 10.73
CA VAL A 235 -4.83 2.67 10.69
C VAL A 235 -4.33 2.35 9.29
N ASP A 236 -3.01 2.29 9.11
CA ASP A 236 -2.42 1.85 7.84
C ASP A 236 -2.49 0.32 7.71
N GLU A 237 -2.70 -0.17 6.49
CA GLU A 237 -2.98 -1.58 6.19
C GLU A 237 -4.02 -2.17 7.16
N CYS A 238 -5.13 -1.44 7.32
CA CYS A 238 -6.14 -1.66 8.36
C CYS A 238 -6.74 -3.08 8.34
N HIS A 239 -6.71 -3.76 7.18
CA HIS A 239 -7.16 -5.14 7.04
C HIS A 239 -6.44 -6.12 8.00
N ARG A 240 -5.26 -5.76 8.54
CA ARG A 240 -4.52 -6.59 9.52
C ARG A 240 -4.89 -6.31 10.96
N SER A 241 -5.25 -5.07 11.27
CA SER A 241 -5.47 -4.62 12.66
C SER A 241 -6.90 -4.78 13.16
N ILE A 242 -7.84 -5.18 12.29
CA ILE A 242 -9.28 -5.28 12.62
C ILE A 242 -9.72 -6.67 13.07
N TYR A 243 -8.77 -7.59 13.27
CA TYR A 243 -9.05 -8.97 13.67
C TYR A 243 -8.66 -9.27 15.13
N GLY A 244 -9.30 -10.28 15.69
CA GLY A 244 -8.93 -10.91 16.96
C GLY A 244 -8.75 -9.91 18.10
N LYS A 245 -7.61 -9.99 18.77
CA LYS A 245 -7.25 -9.14 19.91
C LYS A 245 -7.10 -7.66 19.55
N TRP A 246 -6.61 -7.37 18.35
CA TRP A 246 -6.35 -5.99 17.93
C TRP A 246 -7.62 -5.18 17.71
N LYS A 247 -8.68 -5.81 17.23
CA LYS A 247 -9.99 -5.18 17.12
C LYS A 247 -10.48 -4.64 18.46
N LYS A 248 -10.26 -5.37 19.56
CA LYS A 248 -10.66 -4.92 20.90
C LYS A 248 -9.93 -3.67 21.37
N VAL A 249 -8.65 -3.52 20.99
CA VAL A 249 -7.86 -2.31 21.27
C VAL A 249 -8.45 -1.11 20.53
N LEU A 250 -8.82 -1.28 19.26
CA LEU A 250 -9.46 -0.20 18.49
C LEU A 250 -10.87 0.13 19.02
N ASP A 251 -11.67 -0.89 19.34
CA ASP A 251 -13.03 -0.70 19.85
C ASP A 251 -13.04 -0.10 21.27
N TYR A 252 -11.94 -0.23 22.04
CA TYR A 252 -11.79 0.43 23.34
C TYR A 252 -11.82 1.95 23.19
N PHE A 253 -11.14 2.52 22.19
CA PHE A 253 -11.14 3.96 21.92
C PHE A 253 -12.42 4.40 21.19
N SER A 254 -13.58 4.06 21.73
CA SER A 254 -14.90 4.29 21.12
C SER A 254 -15.23 5.77 20.88
N GLY A 255 -14.56 6.68 21.60
CA GLY A 255 -14.66 8.13 21.40
C GLY A 255 -13.98 8.62 20.11
N ALA A 256 -12.98 7.90 19.61
CA ALA A 256 -12.21 8.29 18.46
C ALA A 256 -12.96 8.05 17.12
N THR A 257 -12.66 8.90 16.14
CA THR A 257 -12.93 8.59 14.74
C THR A 257 -11.83 7.68 14.23
N VAL A 258 -12.16 6.65 13.46
CA VAL A 258 -11.20 5.73 12.86
C VAL A 258 -11.18 5.93 11.34
N LEU A 259 -10.00 6.20 10.79
CA LEU A 259 -9.71 6.26 9.35
C LEU A 259 -8.85 5.06 8.98
N GLY A 260 -9.41 4.08 8.32
CA GLY A 260 -8.68 2.94 7.76
C GLY A 260 -8.12 3.25 6.39
N LEU A 261 -6.85 2.94 6.18
CA LEU A 261 -6.17 3.04 4.90
C LEU A 261 -5.75 1.63 4.46
N THR A 262 -6.04 1.25 3.24
CA THR A 262 -5.59 -0.03 2.67
C THR A 262 -5.53 0.02 1.15
N ALA A 263 -4.64 -0.79 0.56
CA ALA A 263 -4.65 -1.06 -0.88
C ALA A 263 -5.37 -2.39 -1.20
N THR A 264 -5.60 -3.22 -0.19
CA THR A 264 -6.11 -4.58 -0.30
C THR A 264 -7.25 -4.79 0.69
N PRO A 265 -8.45 -4.24 0.40
CA PRO A 265 -9.60 -4.37 1.29
C PRO A 265 -10.06 -5.82 1.35
N THR A 266 -10.48 -6.26 2.54
CA THR A 266 -11.12 -7.57 2.77
C THR A 266 -12.60 -7.39 3.09
N PRO A 267 -13.44 -8.42 2.91
CA PRO A 267 -14.86 -8.34 3.30
C PRO A 267 -15.07 -7.89 4.75
N GLU A 268 -14.17 -8.32 5.64
CA GLU A 268 -14.21 -7.96 7.06
C GLU A 268 -13.81 -6.50 7.29
N ALA A 269 -12.88 -5.96 6.48
CA ALA A 269 -12.57 -4.54 6.52
C ALA A 269 -13.79 -3.71 6.16
N TYR A 270 -14.47 -4.03 5.06
CA TYR A 270 -15.72 -3.36 4.72
C TYR A 270 -16.77 -3.46 5.83
N ALA A 271 -16.90 -4.63 6.46
CA ALA A 271 -17.84 -4.84 7.57
C ALA A 271 -17.46 -4.01 8.81
N TYR A 272 -16.18 -4.00 9.21
CA TYR A 272 -15.70 -3.22 10.35
C TYR A 272 -15.95 -1.73 10.21
N PHE A 273 -15.75 -1.19 9.01
CA PHE A 273 -16.00 0.21 8.68
C PHE A 273 -17.45 0.51 8.27
N ASN A 274 -18.40 -0.39 8.56
CA ASN A 274 -19.84 -0.22 8.26
C ASN A 274 -20.11 0.06 6.76
N LYS A 275 -19.23 -0.42 5.88
CA LYS A 275 -19.25 -0.13 4.43
C LYS A 275 -19.15 1.37 4.10
N ASN A 276 -18.72 2.21 5.03
CA ASN A 276 -18.49 3.63 4.81
C ASN A 276 -17.14 3.83 4.10
N VAL A 277 -17.14 3.66 2.79
CA VAL A 277 -15.97 3.84 1.92
C VAL A 277 -15.97 5.28 1.43
N ILE A 278 -14.98 6.05 1.88
CA ILE A 278 -14.81 7.46 1.49
C ILE A 278 -14.13 7.63 0.13
N GLU A 279 -13.29 6.68 -0.27
CA GLU A 279 -12.69 6.64 -1.61
C GLU A 279 -12.31 5.21 -1.95
N GLU A 280 -12.55 4.83 -3.20
CA GLU A 280 -12.08 3.58 -3.79
C GLU A 280 -11.27 3.91 -5.05
N TYR A 281 -9.97 3.78 -4.94
CA TYR A 281 -9.01 4.06 -6.00
C TYR A 281 -8.19 2.80 -6.25
N THR A 282 -8.58 2.12 -7.31
CA THR A 282 -8.04 0.79 -7.66
C THR A 282 -6.61 0.89 -8.22
N TYR A 283 -5.96 -0.26 -8.35
CA TYR A 283 -4.67 -0.34 -9.01
C TYR A 283 -4.78 0.09 -10.48
N ASP A 284 -5.83 -0.32 -11.19
CA ASP A 284 -6.06 0.04 -12.59
C ASP A 284 -6.27 1.55 -12.76
N ASP A 285 -7.03 2.20 -11.87
CA ASP A 285 -7.15 3.67 -11.84
C ASP A 285 -5.79 4.34 -11.68
N SER A 286 -4.93 3.77 -10.83
CA SER A 286 -3.58 4.29 -10.59
C SER A 286 -2.65 4.16 -11.80
N VAL A 287 -2.88 3.14 -12.64
CA VAL A 287 -2.17 2.99 -13.93
C VAL A 287 -2.66 4.02 -14.93
N VAL A 288 -3.98 4.21 -15.03
CA VAL A 288 -4.59 5.22 -15.93
C VAL A 288 -4.12 6.63 -15.57
N ASP A 289 -4.03 6.94 -14.27
CA ASP A 289 -3.53 8.23 -13.78
C ASP A 289 -2.00 8.39 -13.83
N GLY A 290 -1.27 7.36 -14.31
CA GLY A 290 0.20 7.38 -14.38
C GLY A 290 0.90 7.36 -13.02
N VAL A 291 0.20 7.02 -11.95
CA VAL A 291 0.76 6.87 -10.60
C VAL A 291 1.58 5.59 -10.47
N ASN A 292 1.14 4.53 -11.16
CA ASN A 292 1.81 3.24 -11.25
C ASN A 292 2.03 2.85 -12.72
N VAL A 293 2.96 1.91 -12.95
CA VAL A 293 3.13 1.26 -14.26
C VAL A 293 2.41 -0.09 -14.26
N PRO A 294 1.86 -0.52 -15.42
CA PRO A 294 1.14 -1.78 -15.51
C PRO A 294 2.08 -3.00 -15.38
N PRO A 295 1.59 -4.14 -14.86
CA PRO A 295 2.30 -5.41 -14.86
C PRO A 295 2.20 -6.10 -16.23
N ARG A 296 3.25 -6.83 -16.60
CA ARG A 296 3.22 -7.82 -17.68
C ARG A 296 3.66 -9.16 -17.12
N VAL A 297 2.88 -10.20 -17.39
CA VAL A 297 3.19 -11.55 -16.91
C VAL A 297 4.05 -12.29 -17.92
N TYR A 298 5.14 -12.87 -17.44
CA TYR A 298 5.98 -13.80 -18.18
C TYR A 298 6.04 -15.12 -17.41
N ARG A 299 5.67 -16.24 -18.04
CA ARG A 299 5.72 -17.56 -17.43
C ARG A 299 6.96 -18.31 -17.81
N ILE A 300 7.64 -18.88 -16.83
CA ILE A 300 8.69 -19.86 -17.03
C ILE A 300 8.08 -21.25 -16.78
N ILE A 301 7.95 -22.01 -17.86
CA ILE A 301 7.53 -23.40 -17.80
C ILE A 301 8.79 -24.24 -18.00
N THR A 302 9.18 -25.01 -16.97
CA THR A 302 10.27 -25.99 -17.07
C THR A 302 9.67 -27.38 -17.24
N ASP A 303 10.45 -28.34 -17.75
CA ASP A 303 9.99 -29.72 -17.87
C ASP A 303 9.52 -30.27 -16.52
N ILE A 304 10.18 -29.86 -15.47
CA ILE A 304 9.84 -30.23 -14.08
C ILE A 304 8.49 -29.65 -13.66
N THR A 305 8.23 -28.39 -13.97
CA THR A 305 6.94 -27.74 -13.61
C THR A 305 5.78 -28.22 -14.49
N ALA A 306 6.05 -28.68 -15.71
CA ALA A 306 5.05 -29.18 -16.64
C ALA A 306 4.65 -30.66 -16.37
N HIS A 307 5.62 -31.51 -16.07
CA HIS A 307 5.41 -32.97 -16.05
C HIS A 307 5.74 -33.62 -14.70
N GLY A 308 6.25 -32.87 -13.72
CA GLY A 308 6.83 -33.41 -12.51
C GLY A 308 8.27 -33.88 -12.71
N GLY A 309 8.84 -34.52 -11.74
CA GLY A 309 10.23 -34.97 -11.79
C GLY A 309 10.52 -36.16 -10.88
N THR A 310 11.73 -36.68 -11.01
CA THR A 310 12.24 -37.75 -10.17
C THR A 310 13.33 -37.20 -9.26
N ILE A 311 13.21 -37.45 -7.96
CA ILE A 311 14.28 -37.19 -7.00
C ILE A 311 15.14 -38.44 -6.92
N GLU A 312 16.41 -38.32 -7.28
CA GLU A 312 17.32 -39.46 -7.27
C GLU A 312 17.65 -39.92 -5.84
N ASN A 313 17.95 -41.22 -5.70
CA ASN A 313 18.42 -41.81 -4.44
C ASN A 313 19.69 -41.07 -3.97
N GLY A 314 19.75 -40.68 -2.70
CA GLY A 314 20.87 -39.90 -2.11
C GLY A 314 20.74 -38.38 -2.27
N ALA A 315 19.70 -37.87 -2.92
CA ALA A 315 19.45 -36.44 -2.95
C ALA A 315 19.01 -35.91 -1.57
N LYS A 316 19.55 -34.79 -1.19
CA LYS A 316 19.14 -34.08 0.04
C LYS A 316 17.99 -33.15 -0.28
N ILE A 317 16.85 -33.39 0.33
CA ILE A 317 15.67 -32.54 0.22
C ILE A 317 15.35 -31.88 1.56
N THR A 318 14.86 -30.66 1.51
CA THR A 318 14.38 -29.97 2.72
C THR A 318 12.87 -30.09 2.79
N GLU A 319 12.39 -30.89 3.72
CA GLU A 319 10.95 -31.03 3.99
C GLU A 319 10.54 -30.09 5.11
N THR A 320 9.51 -29.27 4.86
CA THR A 320 8.97 -28.37 5.89
C THR A 320 7.64 -28.94 6.40
N SER A 321 7.61 -29.27 7.68
CA SER A 321 6.40 -29.77 8.33
C SER A 321 5.30 -28.70 8.34
N LYS A 322 4.17 -28.98 7.70
CA LYS A 322 2.98 -28.09 7.69
C LYS A 322 2.43 -27.81 9.10
N ARG A 323 2.69 -28.69 10.06
CA ARG A 323 2.15 -28.62 11.42
C ARG A 323 3.03 -27.81 12.38
N THR A 324 4.34 -27.80 12.17
CA THR A 324 5.31 -27.21 13.12
C THR A 324 6.14 -26.07 12.51
N GLY A 325 6.09 -25.88 11.18
CA GLY A 325 6.93 -24.91 10.45
C GLY A 325 8.44 -25.23 10.48
N LYS A 326 8.84 -26.39 11.06
CA LYS A 326 10.24 -26.79 11.11
C LYS A 326 10.65 -27.44 9.79
N SER A 327 11.78 -27.00 9.26
CA SER A 327 12.41 -27.59 8.09
C SER A 327 13.48 -28.59 8.52
N GLU A 328 13.41 -29.82 7.99
CA GLU A 328 14.43 -30.85 8.17
C GLU A 328 14.99 -31.25 6.82
N THR A 329 16.30 -31.40 6.73
CA THR A 329 16.95 -31.92 5.53
C THR A 329 17.01 -33.44 5.63
N ILE A 330 16.31 -34.10 4.71
CA ILE A 330 16.22 -35.58 4.65
C ILE A 330 16.99 -36.02 3.42
N GLU A 331 17.77 -37.10 3.56
CA GLU A 331 18.38 -37.80 2.43
C GLU A 331 17.42 -38.86 1.92
N VAL A 332 17.09 -38.78 0.63
CA VAL A 332 16.10 -39.67 0.01
C VAL A 332 16.72 -41.06 -0.18
N GLY A 333 16.17 -42.04 0.52
CA GLY A 333 16.69 -43.41 0.49
C GLY A 333 16.31 -44.27 -0.74
N SER A 334 15.43 -43.73 -1.60
CA SER A 334 15.05 -44.33 -2.91
C SER A 334 14.57 -43.25 -3.86
N SER A 335 14.66 -43.44 -5.16
CA SER A 335 14.11 -42.52 -6.13
C SER A 335 12.60 -42.35 -5.94
N VAL A 336 12.14 -41.11 -5.86
CA VAL A 336 10.73 -40.74 -5.70
C VAL A 336 10.27 -39.97 -6.92
N GLU A 337 9.23 -40.44 -7.57
CA GLU A 337 8.53 -39.71 -8.64
C GLU A 337 7.44 -38.85 -8.02
N TYR A 338 7.30 -37.60 -8.47
CA TYR A 338 6.30 -36.67 -8.02
C TYR A 338 5.67 -35.93 -9.19
N GLY A 339 4.37 -35.61 -9.07
CA GLY A 339 3.64 -34.85 -10.08
C GLY A 339 3.91 -33.36 -9.99
N ALA A 340 3.64 -32.64 -11.08
CA ALA A 340 3.83 -31.19 -11.18
C ALA A 340 3.15 -30.40 -10.04
N SER A 341 1.99 -30.85 -9.57
CA SER A 341 1.22 -30.21 -8.48
C SER A 341 1.79 -30.46 -7.07
N GLU A 342 2.71 -31.41 -6.91
CA GLU A 342 3.32 -31.75 -5.62
C GLU A 342 4.62 -30.99 -5.35
N LEU A 343 5.30 -30.56 -6.41
CA LEU A 343 6.57 -29.81 -6.35
C LEU A 343 6.47 -28.47 -5.67
N ASP A 344 5.41 -27.71 -6.00
CA ASP A 344 5.26 -26.33 -5.53
C ASP A 344 4.99 -26.19 -4.03
N ARG A 345 4.66 -27.30 -3.36
CA ARG A 345 4.11 -27.24 -2.00
C ARG A 345 5.08 -27.66 -0.89
N SER A 346 6.11 -28.42 -1.18
CA SER A 346 6.95 -28.99 -0.12
C SER A 346 8.43 -29.22 -0.45
N VAL A 347 8.82 -29.26 -1.71
CA VAL A 347 10.20 -29.64 -2.11
C VAL A 347 10.88 -28.51 -2.85
N VAL A 348 12.10 -28.16 -2.39
CA VAL A 348 13.00 -27.24 -3.08
C VAL A 348 14.12 -28.06 -3.71
N ASN A 349 14.22 -28.00 -5.05
CA ASN A 349 15.23 -28.73 -5.81
C ASN A 349 16.21 -27.76 -6.47
N LYS A 350 17.52 -27.89 -6.19
CA LYS A 350 18.59 -27.06 -6.79
C LYS A 350 18.58 -27.10 -8.31
N LYS A 351 18.24 -28.23 -8.92
CA LYS A 351 18.15 -28.37 -10.36
C LYS A 351 17.04 -27.48 -10.92
N GLN A 352 15.87 -27.46 -10.28
CA GLN A 352 14.75 -26.59 -10.65
C GLN A 352 15.11 -25.11 -10.51
N ILE A 353 15.76 -24.71 -9.39
CA ILE A 353 16.24 -23.35 -9.20
C ILE A 353 17.16 -22.95 -10.36
N LYS A 354 18.11 -23.83 -10.73
CA LYS A 354 19.05 -23.59 -11.83
C LYS A 354 18.32 -23.44 -13.17
N GLU A 355 17.38 -24.31 -13.48
CA GLU A 355 16.58 -24.25 -14.73
C GLU A 355 15.76 -22.96 -14.82
N VAL A 356 15.06 -22.57 -13.75
CA VAL A 356 14.30 -21.32 -13.71
C VAL A 356 15.19 -20.11 -13.88
N LEU A 357 16.33 -20.04 -13.20
CA LEU A 357 17.27 -18.91 -13.32
C LEU A 357 17.95 -18.85 -14.70
N MET A 358 18.24 -19.99 -15.31
CA MET A 358 18.75 -20.02 -16.70
C MET A 358 17.69 -19.57 -17.70
N ALA A 359 16.44 -20.01 -17.54
CA ALA A 359 15.32 -19.56 -18.36
C ALA A 359 15.07 -18.06 -18.18
N TYR A 360 15.10 -17.57 -16.93
CA TYR A 360 14.99 -16.14 -16.66
C TYR A 360 16.13 -15.32 -17.29
N LYS A 361 17.38 -15.77 -17.15
CA LYS A 361 18.53 -15.14 -17.79
C LYS A 361 18.35 -15.01 -19.31
N LYS A 362 17.90 -16.07 -19.96
CA LYS A 362 17.58 -16.07 -21.39
C LYS A 362 16.46 -15.09 -21.72
N ALA A 363 15.37 -15.13 -20.95
CA ALA A 363 14.21 -14.28 -21.15
C ALA A 363 14.54 -12.78 -21.06
N ILE A 364 15.48 -12.37 -20.21
CA ILE A 364 15.88 -10.95 -20.09
C ILE A 364 16.23 -10.36 -21.45
N TYR A 365 17.00 -11.07 -22.27
CA TYR A 365 17.52 -10.55 -23.53
C TYR A 365 16.69 -10.92 -24.77
N GLU A 366 15.91 -11.98 -24.69
CA GLU A 366 15.13 -12.44 -25.85
C GLU A 366 13.69 -11.91 -25.83
N ASP A 367 13.08 -11.78 -24.62
CA ASP A 367 11.66 -11.52 -24.48
C ASP A 367 11.34 -10.23 -23.69
N LEU A 368 12.02 -10.01 -22.55
CA LEU A 368 11.65 -8.93 -21.65
C LEU A 368 12.26 -7.59 -22.07
N TYR A 369 13.55 -7.58 -22.40
CA TYR A 369 14.30 -6.38 -22.75
C TYR A 369 15.21 -6.63 -23.98
N PRO A 370 14.66 -6.99 -25.15
CA PRO A 370 15.44 -7.41 -26.32
C PRO A 370 16.33 -6.30 -26.89
N SER A 371 16.06 -5.04 -26.59
CA SER A 371 16.87 -3.90 -27.01
C SER A 371 18.11 -3.66 -26.15
N ARG A 372 18.23 -4.33 -24.99
CA ARG A 372 19.38 -4.15 -24.09
C ARG A 372 20.57 -4.98 -24.53
N GLU A 373 21.75 -4.38 -24.49
CA GLU A 373 23.00 -5.10 -24.70
C GLU A 373 23.24 -6.13 -23.59
N ARG A 374 23.97 -7.21 -23.93
CA ARG A 374 24.35 -8.25 -22.95
C ARG A 374 25.52 -7.78 -22.07
N LYS A 375 25.21 -6.94 -21.09
CA LYS A 375 26.13 -6.47 -20.04
C LYS A 375 25.48 -6.64 -18.67
N TRP A 376 26.27 -6.97 -17.65
CA TRP A 376 25.73 -7.17 -16.31
C TRP A 376 25.06 -5.91 -15.74
N GLU A 377 25.54 -4.71 -16.09
CA GLU A 377 25.00 -3.41 -15.69
C GLU A 377 23.58 -3.15 -16.23
N TYR A 378 23.22 -3.82 -17.33
CA TYR A 378 21.93 -3.64 -18.03
C TYR A 378 20.88 -4.69 -17.64
N ILE A 379 21.27 -5.67 -16.81
CA ILE A 379 20.30 -6.60 -16.21
C ILE A 379 19.27 -5.79 -15.42
N PRO A 380 17.96 -6.03 -15.60
CA PRO A 380 16.93 -5.29 -14.89
C PRO A 380 17.04 -5.49 -13.37
N LYS A 381 16.73 -4.46 -12.59
CA LYS A 381 16.60 -4.59 -11.15
C LYS A 381 15.50 -5.59 -10.85
N THR A 382 15.87 -6.68 -10.21
CA THR A 382 15.01 -7.86 -10.00
C THR A 382 14.83 -8.16 -8.53
N LEU A 383 13.60 -8.44 -8.12
CA LEU A 383 13.26 -8.96 -6.80
C LEU A 383 12.74 -10.39 -6.94
N ILE A 384 13.44 -11.36 -6.33
CA ILE A 384 13.04 -12.77 -6.32
C ILE A 384 12.42 -13.11 -4.98
N PHE A 385 11.22 -13.70 -4.99
CA PHE A 385 10.56 -14.18 -3.80
C PHE A 385 10.85 -15.68 -3.60
N ALA A 386 11.55 -15.98 -2.50
CA ALA A 386 11.89 -17.32 -2.07
C ALA A 386 10.89 -17.84 -1.01
N LYS A 387 10.83 -19.16 -0.84
CA LYS A 387 9.95 -19.85 0.12
C LYS A 387 10.35 -19.60 1.55
N ASP A 388 11.64 -19.78 1.86
CA ASP A 388 12.25 -19.60 3.17
C ASP A 388 13.70 -19.09 3.04
N ASP A 389 14.38 -18.88 4.16
CA ASP A 389 15.73 -18.33 4.22
C ASP A 389 16.79 -19.23 3.57
N ASN A 390 16.65 -20.56 3.70
CA ASN A 390 17.55 -21.54 3.07
C ASN A 390 17.39 -21.51 1.55
N HIS A 391 16.14 -21.53 1.07
CA HIS A 391 15.84 -21.39 -0.35
C HIS A 391 16.38 -20.06 -0.91
N ALA A 392 16.26 -18.95 -0.16
CA ALA A 392 16.85 -17.67 -0.57
C ALA A 392 18.38 -17.75 -0.70
N THR A 393 19.06 -18.45 0.19
CA THR A 393 20.50 -18.64 0.13
C THR A 393 20.90 -19.48 -1.10
N GLU A 394 20.20 -20.58 -1.36
CA GLU A 394 20.45 -21.42 -2.54
C GLU A 394 20.21 -20.66 -3.86
N ILE A 395 19.17 -19.84 -3.95
CA ILE A 395 18.90 -18.98 -5.11
C ILE A 395 20.05 -18.00 -5.31
N VAL A 396 20.56 -17.34 -4.26
CA VAL A 396 21.68 -16.39 -4.34
C VAL A 396 22.94 -17.08 -4.87
N ASP A 397 23.29 -18.26 -4.34
CA ASP A 397 24.50 -18.99 -4.74
C ASP A 397 24.42 -19.42 -6.21
N ILE A 398 23.30 -20.02 -6.62
CA ILE A 398 23.09 -20.48 -7.99
C ILE A 398 23.01 -19.29 -8.97
N ALA A 399 22.35 -18.19 -8.58
CA ALA A 399 22.29 -16.99 -9.41
C ALA A 399 23.68 -16.39 -9.63
N LYS A 400 24.52 -16.29 -8.59
CA LYS A 400 25.91 -15.83 -8.70
C LYS A 400 26.71 -16.71 -9.68
N GLU A 401 26.57 -18.04 -9.60
CA GLU A 401 27.23 -18.97 -10.52
C GLU A 401 26.79 -18.74 -11.98
N ILE A 402 25.48 -18.68 -12.23
CA ILE A 402 24.89 -18.55 -13.57
C ILE A 402 25.29 -17.23 -14.23
N PHE A 403 25.21 -16.11 -13.50
CA PHE A 403 25.54 -14.80 -14.06
C PHE A 403 27.05 -14.60 -14.17
N LYS A 404 27.86 -15.16 -13.28
CA LYS A 404 29.31 -15.13 -13.39
C LYS A 404 29.81 -15.86 -14.65
N SER A 405 29.20 -16.98 -15.00
CA SER A 405 29.54 -17.72 -16.22
C SER A 405 29.16 -17.01 -17.52
N GLU A 406 28.16 -16.11 -17.48
CA GLU A 406 27.77 -15.31 -18.66
C GLU A 406 28.77 -14.21 -18.97
N PHE A 407 29.42 -13.65 -17.96
CA PHE A 407 30.30 -12.49 -18.06
C PHE A 407 31.74 -12.85 -17.67
N GLU A 408 32.24 -13.99 -18.17
CA GLU A 408 33.58 -14.52 -17.82
C GLU A 408 34.72 -13.53 -17.98
N ASN A 409 34.58 -12.57 -18.91
CA ASN A 409 35.59 -11.53 -19.20
C ASN A 409 35.37 -10.22 -18.40
N GLU A 410 34.34 -10.13 -17.56
CA GLU A 410 33.98 -8.95 -16.78
C GLU A 410 33.99 -9.30 -15.30
N ALA A 411 34.52 -8.40 -14.46
CA ALA A 411 34.44 -8.57 -13.02
C ALA A 411 33.03 -8.19 -12.54
N ILE A 412 32.17 -9.17 -12.30
CA ILE A 412 30.86 -8.92 -11.69
C ILE A 412 31.04 -8.50 -10.23
N PRO A 413 30.41 -7.41 -9.81
CA PRO A 413 30.49 -6.98 -8.41
C PRO A 413 29.97 -8.04 -7.43
N GLU A 414 30.60 -8.14 -6.27
CA GLU A 414 30.17 -9.08 -5.23
C GLU A 414 28.72 -8.82 -4.77
N LYS A 415 28.32 -7.56 -4.79
CA LYS A 415 26.95 -7.11 -4.46
C LYS A 415 25.89 -7.43 -5.53
N PHE A 416 26.26 -7.97 -6.67
CA PHE A 416 25.37 -8.17 -7.82
C PHE A 416 24.10 -8.94 -7.45
N VAL A 417 24.22 -10.02 -6.68
CA VAL A 417 23.10 -10.78 -6.11
C VAL A 417 23.22 -10.79 -4.60
N GLN A 418 22.22 -10.32 -3.88
CA GLN A 418 22.22 -10.29 -2.42
C GLN A 418 20.91 -10.84 -1.83
N LYS A 419 21.01 -11.47 -0.67
CA LYS A 419 19.87 -11.88 0.15
C LYS A 419 19.42 -10.72 1.02
N ILE A 420 18.11 -10.40 1.01
CA ILE A 420 17.48 -9.42 1.90
C ILE A 420 16.45 -10.15 2.76
N THR A 421 16.90 -10.62 3.91
CA THR A 421 16.07 -11.31 4.92
C THR A 421 16.44 -10.81 6.30
N TYR A 422 15.65 -11.12 7.32
CA TYR A 422 15.94 -10.73 8.70
C TYR A 422 17.27 -11.28 9.20
N SER A 423 17.70 -12.44 8.70
CA SER A 423 18.99 -13.05 9.06
C SER A 423 20.20 -12.41 8.37
N ALA A 424 20.00 -11.56 7.37
CA ALA A 424 21.07 -11.02 6.51
C ALA A 424 21.74 -9.74 7.04
N GLY A 425 21.51 -9.34 8.30
CA GLY A 425 22.07 -8.14 8.89
C GLY A 425 21.23 -6.88 8.68
N ASP A 426 21.84 -5.72 8.33
CA ASP A 426 21.09 -4.46 8.13
C ASP A 426 20.29 -4.48 6.82
N SER A 427 19.10 -5.04 6.89
CA SER A 427 18.17 -5.12 5.76
C SER A 427 17.78 -3.75 5.19
N ASN A 428 17.73 -2.71 6.02
CA ASN A 428 17.40 -1.34 5.57
C ASN A 428 18.54 -0.75 4.73
N ALA A 429 19.80 -1.05 5.08
CA ALA A 429 20.94 -0.68 4.25
C ALA A 429 20.89 -1.38 2.89
N LEU A 430 20.64 -2.69 2.86
CA LEU A 430 20.50 -3.46 1.62
C LEU A 430 19.35 -2.95 0.73
N ILE A 431 18.21 -2.57 1.30
CA ILE A 431 17.09 -2.00 0.56
C ILE A 431 17.48 -0.63 -0.04
N ARG A 432 18.20 0.19 0.72
CA ARG A 432 18.73 1.47 0.21
C ARG A 432 19.70 1.24 -0.94
N ASP A 433 20.64 0.31 -0.79
CA ASP A 433 21.60 -0.06 -1.83
C ASP A 433 20.89 -0.57 -3.09
N LEU A 434 19.85 -1.40 -2.95
CA LEU A 434 19.02 -1.84 -4.09
C LEU A 434 18.40 -0.67 -4.87
N ARG A 435 18.05 0.42 -4.18
CA ARG A 435 17.48 1.64 -4.80
C ARG A 435 18.50 2.44 -5.59
N THR A 436 19.72 2.55 -5.09
CA THR A 436 20.69 3.55 -5.53
C THR A 436 21.94 2.98 -6.21
N GLU A 437 22.33 1.76 -5.87
CA GLU A 437 23.57 1.16 -6.36
C GLU A 437 23.37 0.49 -7.72
N LYS A 438 24.23 0.79 -8.69
CA LYS A 438 24.24 0.10 -10.01
C LYS A 438 24.60 -1.36 -9.86
N ASP A 439 25.52 -1.65 -8.97
CA ASP A 439 26.14 -2.96 -8.78
C ASP A 439 25.19 -4.00 -8.17
N PHE A 440 24.14 -3.56 -7.50
CA PHE A 440 23.14 -4.44 -6.90
C PHE A 440 21.97 -4.65 -7.88
N ARG A 441 21.96 -5.76 -8.61
CA ARG A 441 20.95 -6.04 -9.66
C ARG A 441 19.84 -6.94 -9.20
N ILE A 442 20.14 -8.00 -8.42
CA ILE A 442 19.17 -9.04 -8.04
C ILE A 442 19.11 -9.16 -6.52
N ALA A 443 17.93 -8.88 -5.97
CA ALA A 443 17.62 -9.10 -4.56
C ALA A 443 16.79 -10.37 -4.40
N VAL A 444 17.13 -11.21 -3.42
CA VAL A 444 16.35 -12.41 -3.05
C VAL A 444 15.80 -12.23 -1.64
N THR A 445 14.49 -12.37 -1.48
CA THR A 445 13.81 -12.17 -0.19
C THR A 445 12.75 -13.24 0.06
N VAL A 446 12.37 -13.44 1.31
CA VAL A 446 11.23 -14.29 1.68
C VAL A 446 9.96 -13.46 1.82
N SER A 447 9.98 -12.43 2.62
CA SER A 447 8.81 -11.58 2.90
C SER A 447 9.16 -10.14 3.30
N LEU A 448 10.41 -9.86 3.68
CA LEU A 448 10.81 -8.57 4.26
C LEU A 448 10.52 -7.38 3.34
N VAL A 449 10.74 -7.54 2.04
CA VAL A 449 10.51 -6.51 1.02
C VAL A 449 9.05 -6.51 0.53
N ALA A 450 8.21 -7.43 1.01
CA ALA A 450 6.80 -7.50 0.60
C ALA A 450 5.97 -6.32 1.12
N THR A 451 6.34 -5.68 2.24
CA THR A 451 5.60 -4.57 2.83
C THR A 451 6.49 -3.34 3.06
N GLY A 452 5.95 -2.15 2.82
CA GLY A 452 6.53 -0.87 3.26
C GLY A 452 7.77 -0.35 2.54
N THR A 453 8.39 -1.09 1.62
CA THR A 453 9.59 -0.65 0.93
C THR A 453 9.28 -0.07 -0.45
N ASP A 454 9.76 1.13 -0.75
CA ASP A 454 9.62 1.77 -2.06
C ASP A 454 10.94 1.67 -2.85
N VAL A 455 10.98 0.76 -3.83
CA VAL A 455 12.12 0.55 -4.74
C VAL A 455 11.68 0.91 -6.15
N LYS A 456 11.72 2.19 -6.50
CA LYS A 456 11.25 2.71 -7.79
C LYS A 456 11.92 2.08 -9.01
N PRO A 457 13.26 1.84 -9.03
CA PRO A 457 13.93 1.24 -10.19
C PRO A 457 13.70 -0.27 -10.35
N LEU A 458 12.85 -0.90 -9.53
CA LEU A 458 12.55 -2.33 -9.67
C LEU A 458 11.75 -2.58 -10.95
N GLU A 459 12.26 -3.43 -11.82
CA GLU A 459 11.71 -3.71 -13.14
C GLU A 459 11.12 -5.13 -13.26
N VAL A 460 11.60 -6.06 -12.43
CA VAL A 460 11.15 -7.46 -12.45
C VAL A 460 10.86 -7.96 -11.05
N VAL A 461 9.74 -8.64 -10.90
CA VAL A 461 9.36 -9.41 -9.70
C VAL A 461 9.23 -10.86 -10.12
N LEU A 462 10.12 -11.72 -9.61
CA LEU A 462 10.15 -13.15 -9.93
C LEU A 462 9.64 -13.97 -8.75
N PHE A 463 8.61 -14.79 -9.00
CA PHE A 463 8.04 -15.69 -8.00
C PHE A 463 8.63 -17.09 -8.13
N MET A 464 9.38 -17.52 -7.10
CA MET A 464 9.88 -18.88 -6.92
C MET A 464 9.26 -19.55 -5.69
N LYS A 465 8.14 -19.03 -5.24
CA LYS A 465 7.29 -19.62 -4.20
C LYS A 465 5.82 -19.41 -4.54
N ASP A 466 5.00 -20.36 -4.12
CA ASP A 466 3.55 -20.21 -4.17
C ASP A 466 3.04 -19.21 -3.12
N VAL A 467 2.00 -18.46 -3.46
CA VAL A 467 1.40 -17.45 -2.61
C VAL A 467 -0.12 -17.63 -2.60
N HIS A 468 -0.64 -18.22 -1.53
CA HIS A 468 -2.07 -18.54 -1.41
C HIS A 468 -2.93 -17.34 -0.97
N SER A 469 -2.32 -16.28 -0.41
CA SER A 469 -3.03 -15.09 0.06
C SER A 469 -3.06 -14.03 -1.03
N ASP A 470 -4.25 -13.67 -1.51
CA ASP A 470 -4.45 -12.61 -2.51
C ASP A 470 -3.90 -11.26 -2.02
N VAL A 471 -4.04 -10.99 -0.72
CA VAL A 471 -3.50 -9.77 -0.08
C VAL A 471 -1.97 -9.76 -0.18
N LEU A 472 -1.33 -10.85 0.24
CA LEU A 472 0.14 -10.96 0.20
C LEU A 472 0.66 -10.91 -1.24
N TYR A 473 0.00 -11.63 -2.15
CA TYR A 473 0.35 -11.60 -3.57
C TYR A 473 0.25 -10.18 -4.15
N THR A 474 -0.83 -9.46 -3.86
CA THR A 474 -1.02 -8.07 -4.30
C THR A 474 0.05 -7.14 -3.74
N GLN A 475 0.45 -7.31 -2.49
CA GLN A 475 1.54 -6.56 -1.88
C GLN A 475 2.90 -6.87 -2.51
N MET A 476 3.16 -8.14 -2.83
CA MET A 476 4.41 -8.59 -3.46
C MET A 476 4.52 -8.09 -4.90
N LYS A 477 3.51 -8.31 -5.74
CA LYS A 477 3.49 -7.81 -7.12
C LYS A 477 3.59 -6.29 -7.19
N GLY A 478 2.95 -5.59 -6.27
CA GLY A 478 2.96 -4.13 -6.19
C GLY A 478 4.34 -3.51 -5.91
N ARG A 479 5.38 -4.30 -5.66
CA ARG A 479 6.76 -3.78 -5.52
C ARG A 479 7.33 -3.27 -6.84
N GLY A 480 6.94 -3.87 -7.95
CA GLY A 480 7.40 -3.48 -9.29
C GLY A 480 6.68 -2.26 -9.87
N CYS A 481 5.51 -1.90 -9.35
CA CYS A 481 4.59 -0.97 -10.01
C CYS A 481 5.02 0.51 -10.01
N ARG A 482 6.05 0.90 -9.27
CA ARG A 482 6.42 2.30 -9.07
C ARG A 482 6.92 2.97 -10.33
N VAL A 483 6.43 4.17 -10.59
CA VAL A 483 6.95 5.05 -11.63
C VAL A 483 8.30 5.62 -11.19
N ILE A 484 9.21 5.78 -12.12
CA ILE A 484 10.50 6.42 -11.96
C ILE A 484 10.77 7.29 -13.19
N SER A 485 11.37 8.45 -13.03
CA SER A 485 11.80 9.26 -14.18
C SER A 485 12.95 8.60 -14.95
N ASP A 486 12.99 8.84 -16.25
CA ASP A 486 13.98 8.23 -17.14
C ASP A 486 15.42 8.51 -16.69
N ASP A 487 15.71 9.75 -16.25
CA ASP A 487 17.03 10.12 -15.75
C ASP A 487 17.43 9.30 -14.53
N LYS A 488 16.53 9.17 -13.53
CA LYS A 488 16.79 8.38 -12.32
C LYS A 488 16.87 6.87 -12.61
N LEU A 489 16.14 6.39 -13.61
CA LEU A 489 16.28 4.99 -14.03
C LEU A 489 17.66 4.75 -14.66
N LYS A 490 18.12 5.66 -15.53
CA LYS A 490 19.45 5.60 -16.18
C LYS A 490 20.61 5.72 -15.20
N GLU A 491 20.42 6.40 -14.06
CA GLU A 491 21.43 6.44 -13.00
C GLU A 491 21.77 5.04 -12.46
N VAL A 492 20.77 4.15 -12.38
CA VAL A 492 20.93 2.79 -11.84
C VAL A 492 20.90 1.69 -12.89
N THR A 493 20.29 1.92 -14.06
CA THR A 493 20.26 1.02 -15.21
C THR A 493 20.57 1.82 -16.47
N PRO A 494 21.86 2.00 -16.80
CA PRO A 494 22.31 2.98 -17.82
C PRO A 494 21.73 2.80 -19.22
N ASN A 495 21.39 1.55 -19.60
CA ASN A 495 20.82 1.23 -20.91
C ASN A 495 19.29 1.09 -20.87
N ALA A 496 18.65 1.54 -19.82
CA ALA A 496 17.19 1.60 -19.76
C ALA A 496 16.71 2.92 -20.37
N ASP A 497 15.75 2.87 -21.30
CA ASP A 497 15.16 4.08 -21.87
C ASP A 497 14.12 4.67 -20.93
N THR A 498 13.12 3.86 -20.58
CA THR A 498 12.01 4.25 -19.70
C THR A 498 11.38 3.00 -19.07
N LYS A 499 10.70 3.19 -17.94
CA LYS A 499 9.91 2.14 -17.29
C LYS A 499 8.45 2.28 -17.69
N GLU A 500 8.03 1.62 -18.76
CA GLU A 500 6.63 1.61 -19.21
C GLU A 500 5.78 0.59 -18.49
N CYS A 501 6.38 -0.53 -18.09
CA CYS A 501 5.76 -1.61 -17.33
C CYS A 501 6.78 -2.22 -16.36
N TYR A 502 6.35 -3.19 -15.59
CA TYR A 502 7.24 -4.12 -14.92
C TYR A 502 6.81 -5.55 -15.21
N TYR A 503 7.75 -6.49 -15.11
CA TYR A 503 7.46 -7.88 -15.38
C TYR A 503 7.23 -8.66 -14.10
N ILE A 504 6.15 -9.43 -14.09
CA ILE A 504 5.90 -10.51 -13.14
C ILE A 504 6.37 -11.79 -13.80
N VAL A 505 7.51 -12.31 -13.37
CA VAL A 505 8.04 -13.58 -13.86
C VAL A 505 7.52 -14.68 -12.93
N ASP A 506 6.69 -15.55 -13.47
CA ASP A 506 5.99 -16.60 -12.73
C ASP A 506 6.60 -17.96 -13.07
N ALA A 507 7.31 -18.55 -12.11
CA ALA A 507 7.91 -19.88 -12.25
C ALA A 507 7.10 -20.98 -11.54
N VAL A 508 5.98 -20.64 -10.85
CA VAL A 508 5.24 -21.55 -9.99
C VAL A 508 3.73 -21.54 -10.20
N GLY A 509 3.23 -20.78 -11.19
CA GLY A 509 1.80 -20.71 -11.50
C GLY A 509 0.98 -19.75 -10.64
N VAL A 510 1.63 -18.88 -9.86
CA VAL A 510 0.96 -17.93 -8.95
C VAL A 510 0.02 -16.96 -9.65
N THR A 511 0.23 -16.69 -10.94
CA THR A 511 -0.61 -15.80 -11.76
C THR A 511 -1.84 -16.47 -12.37
N GLU A 512 -2.07 -17.77 -12.16
CA GLU A 512 -3.17 -18.50 -12.80
C GLU A 512 -4.57 -18.02 -12.38
N SER A 513 -4.69 -17.50 -11.17
CA SER A 513 -5.96 -17.00 -10.62
C SER A 513 -6.26 -15.53 -11.03
N GLU A 514 -5.31 -14.80 -11.62
CA GLU A 514 -5.52 -13.40 -11.99
C GLU A 514 -6.39 -13.24 -13.23
N LYS A 515 -7.52 -12.55 -13.08
CA LYS A 515 -8.47 -12.27 -14.17
C LYS A 515 -8.11 -11.02 -14.98
N HIS A 516 -7.28 -10.12 -14.43
CA HIS A 516 -7.07 -8.77 -14.94
C HIS A 516 -5.72 -8.55 -15.62
N ILE A 517 -4.89 -9.56 -15.72
CA ILE A 517 -3.60 -9.47 -16.41
C ILE A 517 -3.64 -10.34 -17.65
N PRO A 518 -3.20 -9.83 -18.81
CA PRO A 518 -3.09 -10.66 -20.02
C PRO A 518 -2.24 -11.90 -19.75
N LYS A 519 -2.85 -13.09 -19.93
CA LYS A 519 -2.16 -14.36 -19.69
C LYS A 519 -1.26 -14.71 -20.88
N PRO A 520 -0.06 -15.28 -20.62
CA PRO A 520 0.77 -15.82 -21.72
C PRO A 520 0.00 -16.90 -22.48
N GLY A 521 0.26 -17.01 -23.78
CA GLY A 521 -0.32 -18.06 -24.61
C GLY A 521 0.10 -19.46 -24.16
N PRO A 522 -0.50 -20.54 -24.75
CA PRO A 522 -0.25 -21.93 -24.37
C PRO A 522 1.23 -22.35 -24.48
N ASP A 523 2.03 -21.63 -25.24
CA ASP A 523 3.46 -21.91 -25.45
C ASP A 523 4.39 -21.32 -24.37
N GLY A 524 3.83 -20.77 -23.26
CA GLY A 524 4.62 -20.16 -22.18
C GLY A 524 5.32 -18.84 -22.57
N GLN A 525 5.37 -18.53 -23.85
CA GLN A 525 5.87 -17.25 -24.34
C GLN A 525 4.79 -16.19 -24.07
N SER A 526 5.14 -15.16 -23.30
CA SER A 526 4.35 -13.93 -23.41
C SER A 526 4.35 -13.59 -24.89
N LYS A 527 3.15 -13.40 -25.47
CA LYS A 527 3.07 -12.89 -26.85
C LYS A 527 4.06 -11.72 -26.88
N LYS A 528 5.07 -11.79 -27.77
CA LYS A 528 6.13 -10.79 -27.93
C LYS A 528 5.55 -9.42 -27.61
N ASN A 529 6.25 -8.63 -26.81
CA ASN A 529 5.82 -7.27 -26.46
C ASN A 529 5.23 -6.60 -27.70
N LEU A 530 3.90 -6.63 -27.81
CA LEU A 530 3.24 -6.15 -29.00
C LEU A 530 3.46 -4.64 -29.01
N SER A 531 4.19 -4.13 -29.99
CA SER A 531 4.38 -2.69 -30.14
C SER A 531 3.01 -2.02 -30.35
N LEU A 532 2.90 -0.73 -29.99
CA LEU A 532 1.67 0.02 -30.22
C LEU A 532 1.23 -0.06 -31.70
N GLU A 533 2.19 -0.01 -32.63
CA GLU A 533 1.93 -0.12 -34.07
C GLU A 533 1.25 -1.46 -34.42
N HIS A 534 1.83 -2.58 -34.00
CA HIS A 534 1.23 -3.90 -34.23
C HIS A 534 -0.10 -4.11 -33.49
N LEU A 535 -0.25 -3.48 -32.31
CA LEU A 535 -1.52 -3.51 -31.59
C LEU A 535 -2.60 -2.78 -32.38
N LEU A 536 -2.30 -1.59 -32.90
CA LEU A 536 -3.24 -0.82 -33.72
C LEU A 536 -3.58 -1.53 -35.03
N GLU A 537 -2.60 -2.21 -35.66
CA GLU A 537 -2.87 -3.06 -36.83
C GLU A 537 -3.85 -4.19 -36.52
N ARG A 538 -3.67 -4.87 -35.38
CA ARG A 538 -4.60 -5.93 -34.95
C ARG A 538 -6.01 -5.39 -34.71
N LEU A 539 -6.11 -4.28 -33.99
CA LEU A 539 -7.40 -3.64 -33.73
C LEU A 539 -8.07 -3.20 -35.03
N ALA A 540 -7.31 -2.67 -36.00
CA ALA A 540 -7.81 -2.33 -37.34
C ALA A 540 -8.28 -3.56 -38.13
N HIS A 541 -7.74 -4.75 -37.89
CA HIS A 541 -8.20 -6.02 -38.45
C HIS A 541 -9.34 -6.67 -37.63
N ASN A 542 -9.93 -5.92 -36.71
CA ASN A 542 -11.02 -6.39 -35.84
C ASN A 542 -10.64 -7.52 -34.86
N GLU A 543 -9.35 -7.63 -34.51
CA GLU A 543 -8.89 -8.51 -33.45
C GLU A 543 -9.08 -7.84 -32.08
N VAL A 544 -10.33 -7.53 -31.77
CA VAL A 544 -10.67 -6.82 -30.54
C VAL A 544 -10.90 -7.85 -29.43
N SER A 545 -9.98 -7.90 -28.47
CA SER A 545 -10.06 -8.73 -27.27
C SER A 545 -9.84 -7.89 -26.02
N ASP A 546 -10.32 -8.37 -24.87
CA ASP A 546 -10.07 -7.71 -23.59
C ASP A 546 -8.57 -7.44 -23.39
N GLU A 547 -7.71 -8.39 -23.75
CA GLU A 547 -6.27 -8.26 -23.67
C GLU A 547 -5.73 -7.12 -24.54
N ASN A 548 -6.17 -7.02 -25.78
CA ASN A 548 -5.73 -5.97 -26.72
C ASN A 548 -6.22 -4.59 -26.26
N LEU A 549 -7.44 -4.50 -25.75
CA LEU A 549 -7.97 -3.24 -25.23
C LEU A 549 -7.28 -2.80 -23.94
N MET A 550 -6.99 -3.72 -23.01
CA MET A 550 -6.23 -3.41 -21.80
C MET A 550 -4.80 -2.98 -22.15
N LEU A 551 -4.18 -3.59 -23.15
CA LEU A 551 -2.87 -3.16 -23.63
C LEU A 551 -2.93 -1.77 -24.29
N LEU A 552 -3.99 -1.46 -25.03
CA LEU A 552 -4.23 -0.11 -25.57
C LEU A 552 -4.39 0.93 -24.44
N ARG A 553 -5.16 0.61 -23.41
CA ARG A 553 -5.29 1.44 -22.19
C ARG A 553 -3.91 1.76 -21.61
N ASP A 554 -3.07 0.76 -21.44
CA ASP A 554 -1.74 0.90 -20.86
C ASP A 554 -0.83 1.78 -21.72
N TYR A 555 -0.87 1.64 -23.05
CA TYR A 555 -0.16 2.53 -23.97
C TYR A 555 -0.68 3.96 -23.90
N CYS A 556 -2.00 4.16 -23.89
CA CYS A 556 -2.60 5.49 -23.75
C CYS A 556 -2.17 6.16 -22.44
N SER A 557 -2.16 5.42 -21.33
CA SER A 557 -1.70 5.91 -20.02
C SER A 557 -0.21 6.31 -20.05
N THR A 558 0.62 5.49 -20.68
CA THR A 558 2.07 5.77 -20.82
C THR A 558 2.31 7.01 -21.68
N ILE A 559 1.62 7.13 -22.81
CA ILE A 559 1.69 8.31 -23.68
C ILE A 559 1.29 9.54 -22.90
N ASN A 560 0.15 9.51 -22.23
CA ASN A 560 -0.34 10.66 -21.47
C ASN A 560 0.66 11.09 -20.39
N ARG A 561 1.19 10.17 -19.60
CA ARG A 561 2.20 10.46 -18.57
C ARG A 561 3.44 11.15 -19.18
N ARG A 562 4.00 10.62 -20.27
CA ARG A 562 5.19 11.18 -20.93
C ARG A 562 4.96 12.58 -21.44
N TYR A 563 3.78 12.87 -21.97
CA TYR A 563 3.48 14.15 -22.57
C TYR A 563 3.08 15.20 -21.52
N GLU A 564 2.46 14.82 -20.41
CA GLU A 564 2.17 15.73 -19.30
C GLU A 564 3.45 16.20 -18.58
N GLU A 565 4.48 15.35 -18.47
CA GLU A 565 5.73 15.66 -17.80
C GLU A 565 6.67 16.58 -18.61
N SER A 566 6.43 16.76 -19.89
CA SER A 566 7.32 17.51 -20.80
C SER A 566 6.60 18.64 -21.53
N VAL A 567 7.07 19.86 -21.34
CA VAL A 567 6.55 21.04 -22.08
C VAL A 567 6.70 20.88 -23.59
N LEU A 568 7.74 20.19 -24.05
CA LEU A 568 7.99 19.93 -25.47
C LEU A 568 6.97 18.97 -26.04
N PHE A 569 6.68 17.90 -25.32
CA PHE A 569 5.74 16.85 -25.75
C PHE A 569 4.27 17.25 -25.50
N GLY A 570 3.97 18.11 -24.55
CA GLY A 570 2.62 18.63 -24.32
C GLY A 570 2.01 19.23 -25.58
N ARG A 571 2.81 19.92 -26.41
CA ARG A 571 2.36 20.46 -27.71
C ARG A 571 1.95 19.36 -28.71
N HIS A 572 2.60 18.23 -28.68
CA HIS A 572 2.24 17.10 -29.53
C HIS A 572 0.94 16.46 -29.07
N LEU A 573 0.71 16.39 -27.77
CA LEU A 573 -0.55 15.91 -27.22
C LEU A 573 -1.71 16.83 -27.59
N ASP A 574 -1.53 18.15 -27.47
CA ASP A 574 -2.53 19.15 -27.89
C ASP A 574 -2.84 19.03 -29.39
N TYR A 575 -1.80 18.86 -30.20
CA TYR A 575 -1.96 18.63 -31.64
C TYR A 575 -2.76 17.34 -31.93
N PHE A 576 -2.44 16.24 -31.22
CA PHE A 576 -3.15 14.98 -31.35
C PHE A 576 -4.63 15.13 -30.96
N ILE A 577 -4.93 15.72 -29.81
CA ILE A 577 -6.31 15.93 -29.34
C ILE A 577 -7.09 16.79 -30.35
N THR A 578 -6.46 17.84 -30.88
CA THR A 578 -7.10 18.76 -31.84
C THR A 578 -7.43 18.07 -33.15
N ASN A 579 -6.56 17.17 -33.64
CA ASN A 579 -6.75 16.55 -34.96
C ASN A 579 -7.57 15.26 -34.92
N PHE A 580 -7.54 14.51 -33.82
CA PHE A 580 -8.24 13.22 -33.70
C PHE A 580 -9.47 13.28 -32.81
N GLY A 581 -9.74 14.39 -32.13
CA GLY A 581 -10.97 14.62 -31.36
C GLY A 581 -11.06 13.88 -30.03
N PHE A 582 -10.01 13.18 -29.60
CA PHE A 582 -10.00 12.50 -28.29
C PHE A 582 -8.62 12.59 -27.61
N ALA A 583 -8.64 12.57 -26.27
CA ALA A 583 -7.41 12.51 -25.46
C ALA A 583 -7.09 11.04 -25.13
N PRO A 584 -5.81 10.61 -25.21
CA PRO A 584 -5.41 9.27 -24.79
C PRO A 584 -5.86 8.91 -23.38
N ARG A 585 -5.79 9.85 -22.43
CA ARG A 585 -6.29 9.68 -21.06
C ARG A 585 -7.78 9.36 -21.00
N LYS A 586 -8.59 10.02 -21.84
CA LYS A 586 -10.02 9.76 -21.90
C LYS A 586 -10.27 8.32 -22.38
N LEU A 587 -9.62 7.89 -23.46
CA LEU A 587 -9.74 6.53 -23.97
C LEU A 587 -9.30 5.50 -22.93
N ALA A 588 -8.20 5.74 -22.22
CA ALA A 588 -7.76 4.86 -21.14
C ALA A 588 -8.81 4.75 -20.01
N ASN A 589 -9.41 5.87 -19.59
CA ASN A 589 -10.47 5.89 -18.59
C ASN A 589 -11.73 5.15 -19.08
N ASP A 590 -12.13 5.36 -20.32
CA ASP A 590 -13.33 4.73 -20.90
C ASP A 590 -13.15 3.21 -20.95
N ILE A 591 -11.99 2.71 -21.40
CA ILE A 591 -11.68 1.28 -21.41
C ILE A 591 -11.67 0.72 -19.97
N ASN A 592 -11.03 1.42 -19.03
CA ASN A 592 -10.96 0.98 -17.64
C ASN A 592 -12.34 0.90 -16.98
N THR A 593 -13.20 1.89 -17.24
CA THR A 593 -14.57 1.94 -16.75
C THR A 593 -15.42 0.81 -17.34
N ALA A 594 -15.35 0.60 -18.65
CA ALA A 594 -16.08 -0.46 -19.32
C ALA A 594 -15.65 -1.85 -18.84
N PHE A 595 -14.36 -2.03 -18.59
CA PHE A 595 -13.82 -3.27 -18.03
C PHE A 595 -14.35 -3.52 -16.60
N ALA A 596 -14.31 -2.52 -15.72
CA ALA A 596 -14.79 -2.61 -14.35
C ALA A 596 -16.31 -2.90 -14.28
N GLN A 597 -17.07 -2.40 -15.24
CA GLN A 597 -18.52 -2.62 -15.35
C GLN A 597 -18.88 -3.94 -16.05
N GLY A 598 -17.91 -4.65 -16.61
CA GLY A 598 -18.15 -5.86 -17.42
C GLY A 598 -18.83 -5.57 -18.77
N THR A 599 -18.79 -4.34 -19.26
CA THR A 599 -19.42 -3.89 -20.51
C THR A 599 -18.41 -3.75 -21.67
N LEU A 600 -17.19 -4.23 -21.49
CA LEU A 600 -16.14 -4.12 -22.50
C LEU A 600 -16.54 -4.79 -23.84
N ALA A 601 -17.30 -5.89 -23.78
CA ALA A 601 -17.82 -6.55 -24.96
C ALA A 601 -18.84 -5.70 -25.75
N GLU A 602 -19.52 -4.76 -25.12
CA GLU A 602 -20.45 -3.81 -25.78
C GLU A 602 -19.69 -2.72 -26.55
N TYR A 603 -18.51 -2.36 -26.08
CA TYR A 603 -17.57 -1.46 -26.78
C TYR A 603 -17.05 -2.03 -28.10
N ILE A 604 -17.10 -3.37 -28.22
CA ILE A 604 -16.59 -4.14 -29.37
C ILE A 604 -17.69 -4.32 -30.45
N SER A 605 -18.94 -4.00 -30.12
CA SER A 605 -20.04 -4.21 -31.04
C SER A 605 -20.05 -3.16 -32.18
N PRO A 606 -20.17 -3.56 -33.46
CA PRO A 606 -20.17 -2.66 -34.64
C PRO A 606 -21.32 -1.64 -34.68
N SER A 607 -22.12 -1.53 -33.65
CA SER A 607 -23.27 -0.61 -33.60
C SER A 607 -22.91 0.79 -33.03
N HIS A 608 -21.66 1.07 -32.77
CA HIS A 608 -21.18 2.41 -32.45
C HIS A 608 -20.29 2.93 -33.59
N ASP A 609 -20.93 3.35 -34.68
CA ASP A 609 -20.35 4.26 -35.68
C ASP A 609 -20.19 5.67 -35.11
#